data_04b1fd5c2a971688304faf9b07165994
#
_entry.id   04b1fd5c2a971688304faf9b07165994
#
_cell.length_a   1.000
_cell.length_b   1.000
_cell.length_c   1.000
_cell.angle_alpha   90.00
_cell.angle_beta   90.00
_cell.angle_gamma   90.00
#
_symmetry.space_group_name_H-M   'P 1'
#
loop_
_entity.id
_entity.type
_entity.pdbx_description
1 polymer ?
#
loop_
_entity_poly.entity_id
_entity_poly.type
_entity_poly.pdbx_seq_one_letter_code
_entity_poly.pdbx_strand_id
1 'polypeptide(L)'
;MRHFRLLPLAGILLLTACGRTPKAVSAQTGNDWHEFEGTWTAAGNRYILRLGNDRQTSIANFQGTLLLVGPGRLGVGFRAEAIVLNDSVTGLVGRAVWTDERGDQAWSELRGEGNKTSNKIVGTFVGGTGRYRGATGTYEFSWRFLLENEDGNVQGESAGLRGRVRVGAARGGSTTEGTTPS
;
A
#
# COMPACT_ATOMS: atom_id res chain seq x y z
N MET A 1 -93.16 -17.75 7.13
CA MET A 1 -92.10 -17.92 8.09
C MET A 1 -90.94 -18.60 7.38
N ARG A 2 -89.89 -17.85 7.00
CA ARG A 2 -88.78 -18.32 6.16
C ARG A 2 -87.57 -18.52 7.03
N HIS A 3 -87.09 -19.76 7.14
CA HIS A 3 -85.82 -20.08 7.84
C HIS A 3 -84.61 -19.87 6.90
N PHE A 4 -83.80 -18.93 7.26
CA PHE A 4 -82.53 -18.65 6.58
C PHE A 4 -81.43 -19.46 7.26
N ARG A 5 -80.81 -20.44 6.55
CA ARG A 5 -79.68 -21.22 7.02
C ARG A 5 -78.39 -20.53 6.63
N LEU A 6 -77.63 -20.15 7.61
CA LEU A 6 -76.26 -19.67 7.44
C LEU A 6 -75.32 -20.86 7.30
N LEU A 7 -74.55 -20.92 6.21
CA LEU A 7 -73.37 -21.78 6.04
C LEU A 7 -72.12 -21.07 6.59
N PRO A 8 -71.24 -21.74 7.31
CA PRO A 8 -69.93 -21.18 7.67
C PRO A 8 -68.94 -21.40 6.52
N LEU A 9 -68.35 -20.33 6.06
CA LEU A 9 -67.26 -20.30 5.10
C LEU A 9 -65.93 -20.59 5.83
N ALA A 10 -65.37 -21.78 5.62
CA ALA A 10 -63.99 -22.10 6.13
C ALA A 10 -62.93 -21.45 5.27
N GLY A 11 -62.29 -20.42 5.80
CA GLY A 11 -61.15 -19.76 5.17
C GLY A 11 -59.89 -20.59 5.35
N ILE A 12 -59.36 -21.11 4.25
CA ILE A 12 -58.03 -21.75 4.21
C ILE A 12 -56.97 -20.65 4.12
N LEU A 13 -56.22 -20.49 5.21
CA LEU A 13 -55.06 -19.58 5.27
C LEU A 13 -53.84 -20.28 4.65
N LEU A 14 -53.51 -19.97 3.41
CA LEU A 14 -52.25 -20.37 2.75
C LEU A 14 -51.08 -19.51 3.28
N LEU A 15 -50.32 -20.06 4.21
CA LEU A 15 -49.04 -19.50 4.63
C LEU A 15 -47.99 -19.72 3.53
N THR A 16 -47.78 -18.72 2.68
CA THR A 16 -46.63 -18.66 1.77
C THR A 16 -45.37 -18.35 2.58
N ALA A 17 -44.62 -19.39 2.92
CA ALA A 17 -43.27 -19.25 3.46
C ALA A 17 -42.33 -18.69 2.37
N CYS A 18 -42.06 -17.38 2.41
CA CYS A 18 -40.96 -16.78 1.64
C CYS A 18 -39.63 -17.32 2.16
N GLY A 19 -39.17 -18.40 1.57
CA GLY A 19 -37.80 -18.89 1.73
C GLY A 19 -36.83 -17.85 1.17
N ARG A 20 -36.25 -17.05 2.05
CA ARG A 20 -35.02 -16.28 1.69
C ARG A 20 -33.93 -17.31 1.53
N THR A 21 -33.61 -17.68 0.29
CA THR A 21 -32.35 -18.34 -0.05
C THR A 21 -31.22 -17.42 0.40
N PRO A 22 -30.30 -17.88 1.26
CA PRO A 22 -29.12 -17.11 1.56
C PRO A 22 -28.35 -16.93 0.25
N LYS A 23 -28.24 -15.67 -0.20
CA LYS A 23 -27.40 -15.27 -1.34
C LYS A 23 -25.99 -15.74 -0.99
N ALA A 24 -25.52 -16.78 -1.64
CA ALA A 24 -24.14 -17.23 -1.52
C ALA A 24 -23.28 -16.00 -1.82
N VAL A 25 -22.56 -15.54 -0.80
CA VAL A 25 -21.50 -14.56 -0.96
C VAL A 25 -20.47 -15.27 -1.83
N SER A 26 -20.50 -14.99 -3.13
CA SER A 26 -19.45 -15.40 -4.04
C SER A 26 -18.16 -14.86 -3.42
N ALA A 27 -17.30 -15.77 -2.96
CA ALA A 27 -15.93 -15.43 -2.65
C ALA A 27 -15.37 -14.81 -3.94
N GLN A 28 -15.27 -13.49 -3.95
CA GLN A 28 -14.56 -12.78 -4.98
C GLN A 28 -13.10 -13.24 -4.86
N THR A 29 -12.72 -14.19 -5.72
CA THR A 29 -11.34 -14.38 -6.15
C THR A 29 -10.99 -13.11 -6.96
N GLY A 30 -11.14 -11.96 -6.32
CA GLY A 30 -10.79 -10.67 -6.84
C GLY A 30 -9.29 -10.55 -6.84
N ASN A 31 -8.80 -10.06 -7.91
CA ASN A 31 -7.45 -9.58 -8.06
C ASN A 31 -7.15 -8.64 -6.86
N ASP A 32 -6.50 -9.14 -5.80
CA ASP A 32 -6.23 -8.40 -4.53
C ASP A 32 -5.19 -7.29 -4.71
N TRP A 33 -5.02 -6.82 -5.96
CA TRP A 33 -4.15 -5.73 -6.29
C TRP A 33 -4.82 -4.38 -6.01
N HIS A 34 -4.13 -3.57 -5.24
CA HIS A 34 -4.48 -2.20 -4.91
C HIS A 34 -3.64 -1.27 -5.78
N GLU A 35 -4.27 -0.57 -6.72
CA GLU A 35 -3.63 0.48 -7.52
C GLU A 35 -3.71 1.80 -6.78
N PHE A 36 -2.65 2.58 -6.84
CA PHE A 36 -2.56 3.87 -6.17
C PHE A 36 -1.72 4.85 -6.97
N GLU A 37 -2.01 6.11 -6.76
CA GLU A 37 -1.17 7.25 -7.11
C GLU A 37 -0.84 8.02 -5.84
N GLY A 38 0.13 8.93 -5.90
CA GLY A 38 0.47 9.70 -4.72
C GLY A 38 1.51 10.78 -4.96
N THR A 39 1.83 11.45 -3.86
CA THR A 39 2.91 12.43 -3.78
C THR A 39 3.68 12.24 -2.49
N TRP A 40 4.99 12.19 -2.59
CA TRP A 40 5.91 12.17 -1.46
C TRP A 40 6.71 13.45 -1.44
N THR A 41 6.59 14.23 -0.38
CA THR A 41 7.41 15.41 -0.12
C THR A 41 8.31 15.11 1.08
N ALA A 42 9.62 15.31 0.92
CA ALA A 42 10.58 14.96 1.95
C ALA A 42 11.76 15.94 2.01
N ALA A 43 12.34 16.00 3.21
CA ALA A 43 13.59 16.67 3.48
C ALA A 43 14.63 15.65 4.00
N GLY A 44 15.91 16.02 3.93
CA GLY A 44 16.98 15.15 4.39
C GLY A 44 18.37 15.73 4.18
N ASN A 45 19.34 14.85 4.25
CA ASN A 45 20.74 15.21 4.04
C ASN A 45 21.34 14.36 2.92
N ARG A 46 22.22 14.99 2.14
CA ARG A 46 22.95 14.33 1.07
C ARG A 46 24.45 14.63 1.20
N TYR A 47 25.24 13.57 1.16
CA TYR A 47 26.71 13.67 1.05
C TYR A 47 27.14 13.24 -0.34
N ILE A 48 28.00 14.05 -0.95
CA ILE A 48 28.52 13.82 -2.30
C ILE A 48 30.01 13.54 -2.22
N LEU A 49 30.42 12.42 -2.82
CA LEU A 49 31.83 12.07 -3.02
C LEU A 49 32.15 12.14 -4.52
N ARG A 50 33.11 12.93 -4.88
CA ARG A 50 33.62 13.03 -6.27
C ARG A 50 34.78 12.07 -6.46
N LEU A 51 34.69 11.26 -7.49
CA LEU A 51 35.65 10.23 -7.85
C LEU A 51 36.32 10.63 -9.19
N GLY A 52 37.35 11.45 -9.13
CA GLY A 52 37.95 12.07 -10.33
C GLY A 52 37.01 13.12 -10.94
N ASN A 53 37.16 13.35 -12.25
CA ASN A 53 36.47 14.45 -12.92
C ASN A 53 35.04 14.12 -13.36
N ASP A 54 34.71 12.83 -13.62
CA ASP A 54 33.51 12.45 -14.32
C ASP A 54 32.57 11.55 -13.50
N ARG A 55 33.01 11.03 -12.36
CA ARG A 55 32.23 10.15 -11.52
C ARG A 55 31.92 10.79 -10.18
N GLN A 56 30.66 10.67 -9.79
CA GLN A 56 30.17 11.15 -8.52
C GLN A 56 29.29 10.06 -7.90
N THR A 57 29.48 9.85 -6.61
CA THR A 57 28.56 9.04 -5.81
C THR A 57 28.01 9.87 -4.66
N SER A 58 26.81 9.56 -4.22
CA SER A 58 26.19 10.23 -3.07
C SER A 58 25.38 9.25 -2.25
N ILE A 59 25.36 9.50 -0.94
CA ILE A 59 24.42 8.88 -0.02
C ILE A 59 23.45 9.94 0.46
N ALA A 60 22.17 9.61 0.53
CA ALA A 60 21.15 10.51 1.06
C ALA A 60 20.16 9.76 1.93
N ASN A 61 19.67 10.46 2.95
CA ASN A 61 18.49 10.05 3.72
C ASN A 61 17.37 11.06 3.48
N PHE A 62 16.16 10.58 3.39
CA PHE A 62 14.97 11.41 3.22
C PHE A 62 13.89 10.98 4.21
N GLN A 63 13.18 11.94 4.75
CA GLN A 63 12.02 11.69 5.59
C GLN A 63 10.94 12.72 5.27
N GLY A 64 9.68 12.27 5.15
CA GLY A 64 8.59 13.18 4.87
C GLY A 64 7.23 12.52 4.78
N THR A 65 6.27 13.25 4.24
CA THR A 65 4.89 12.82 4.12
C THR A 65 4.62 12.27 2.73
N LEU A 66 4.08 11.06 2.70
CA LEU A 66 3.55 10.42 1.49
C LEU A 66 2.02 10.42 1.58
N LEU A 67 1.36 11.01 0.61
CA LEU A 67 -0.09 10.99 0.46
C LEU A 67 -0.46 10.11 -0.73
N LEU A 68 -1.33 9.12 -0.52
CA LEU A 68 -1.85 8.27 -1.57
C LEU A 68 -3.28 8.65 -1.93
N VAL A 69 -3.59 8.58 -3.20
CA VAL A 69 -4.92 8.82 -3.78
C VAL A 69 -5.36 7.60 -4.60
N GLY A 70 -6.63 7.56 -4.96
CA GLY A 70 -7.23 6.47 -5.72
C GLY A 70 -8.11 5.55 -4.88
N PRO A 71 -9.03 4.82 -5.52
CA PRO A 71 -10.01 3.97 -4.83
C PRO A 71 -9.39 2.74 -4.18
N GLY A 72 -8.27 2.26 -4.71
CA GLY A 72 -7.54 1.08 -4.22
C GLY A 72 -6.39 1.36 -3.25
N ARG A 73 -6.22 2.61 -2.78
CA ARG A 73 -5.09 2.96 -1.92
C ARG A 73 -5.06 2.16 -0.62
N LEU A 74 -3.88 1.78 -0.16
CA LEU A 74 -3.66 1.06 1.10
C LEU A 74 -3.94 1.88 2.36
N GLY A 75 -3.85 3.20 2.25
CA GLY A 75 -4.05 4.19 3.30
C GLY A 75 -4.04 5.58 2.68
N VAL A 76 -4.31 6.61 3.47
CA VAL A 76 -4.32 8.00 2.98
C VAL A 76 -2.95 8.64 3.10
N GLY A 77 -2.35 8.55 4.28
CA GLY A 77 -1.09 9.21 4.60
C GLY A 77 -0.12 8.28 5.31
N PHE A 78 1.16 8.48 5.02
CA PHE A 78 2.27 7.73 5.61
C PHE A 78 3.39 8.68 5.94
N ARG A 79 4.11 8.39 7.02
CA ARG A 79 5.48 8.86 7.17
C ARG A 79 6.35 7.95 6.30
N ALA A 80 6.99 8.51 5.30
CA ALA A 80 7.88 7.76 4.41
C ALA A 80 9.33 8.18 4.63
N GLU A 81 10.19 7.19 4.80
CA GLU A 81 11.62 7.34 5.04
C GLU A 81 12.38 6.52 4.01
N ALA A 82 13.50 7.06 3.51
CA ALA A 82 14.36 6.35 2.57
C ALA A 82 15.83 6.64 2.83
N ILE A 83 16.67 5.63 2.59
CA ILE A 83 18.12 5.76 2.49
C ILE A 83 18.51 5.26 1.12
N VAL A 84 19.30 6.07 0.40
CA VAL A 84 19.73 5.77 -0.97
C VAL A 84 21.22 5.99 -1.14
N LEU A 85 21.83 5.13 -1.93
CA LEU A 85 23.14 5.33 -2.54
C LEU A 85 22.92 5.55 -4.02
N ASN A 86 23.39 6.67 -4.54
CA ASN A 86 23.31 7.00 -5.96
C ASN A 86 24.71 7.19 -6.54
N ASP A 87 25.03 6.46 -7.58
CA ASP A 87 26.28 6.57 -8.32
C ASP A 87 25.97 6.91 -9.77
N SER A 88 26.69 7.89 -10.33
CA SER A 88 26.47 8.39 -11.67
C SER A 88 26.68 7.35 -12.79
N VAL A 89 27.30 6.21 -12.47
CA VAL A 89 27.57 5.12 -13.42
C VAL A 89 26.69 3.91 -13.17
N THR A 90 26.56 3.48 -11.89
CA THR A 90 25.86 2.23 -11.55
C THR A 90 24.40 2.45 -11.15
N GLY A 91 23.98 3.69 -10.96
CA GLY A 91 22.60 4.03 -10.64
C GLY A 91 22.32 4.16 -9.15
N LEU A 92 21.03 4.18 -8.82
CA LEU A 92 20.52 4.32 -7.48
C LEU A 92 20.10 2.97 -6.92
N VAL A 93 20.51 2.71 -5.68
CA VAL A 93 19.99 1.61 -4.84
C VAL A 93 19.60 2.16 -3.49
N GLY A 94 18.57 1.60 -2.87
CA GLY A 94 18.12 2.06 -1.56
C GLY A 94 17.08 1.20 -0.91
N ARG A 95 16.60 1.68 0.23
CA ARG A 95 15.49 1.11 1.00
C ARG A 95 14.55 2.21 1.42
N ALA A 96 13.25 1.90 1.43
CA ALA A 96 12.25 2.80 1.97
C ALA A 96 11.28 2.08 2.91
N VAL A 97 10.79 2.83 3.88
CA VAL A 97 9.79 2.39 4.85
C VAL A 97 8.65 3.40 4.84
N TRP A 98 7.42 2.93 4.66
CA TRP A 98 6.20 3.71 4.79
C TRP A 98 5.49 3.28 6.09
N THR A 99 5.35 4.19 7.02
CA THR A 99 4.69 3.95 8.31
C THR A 99 3.37 4.71 8.35
N ASP A 100 2.28 4.01 8.61
CA ASP A 100 0.95 4.60 8.69
C ASP A 100 0.62 5.17 10.08
N GLU A 101 -0.61 5.67 10.25
CA GLU A 101 -1.11 6.27 11.48
C GLU A 101 -1.20 5.30 12.68
N ARG A 102 -1.13 3.97 12.43
CA ARG A 102 -1.16 2.92 13.45
C ARG A 102 0.24 2.38 13.77
N GLY A 103 1.25 2.82 13.03
CA GLY A 103 2.61 2.31 13.14
C GLY A 103 2.87 1.06 12.32
N ASP A 104 1.90 0.59 11.52
CA ASP A 104 2.13 -0.50 10.59
C ASP A 104 3.00 -0.04 9.42
N GLN A 105 3.90 -0.92 8.96
CA GLN A 105 4.94 -0.56 8.00
C GLN A 105 4.86 -1.38 6.72
N ALA A 106 5.11 -0.73 5.58
CA ALA A 106 5.43 -1.38 4.32
C ALA A 106 6.88 -1.06 3.94
N TRP A 107 7.63 -2.08 3.49
CA TRP A 107 9.05 -1.97 3.17
C TRP A 107 9.29 -2.19 1.69
N SER A 108 10.23 -1.43 1.13
CA SER A 108 10.60 -1.58 -0.27
C SER A 108 12.08 -1.41 -0.53
N GLU A 109 12.54 -2.06 -1.60
CA GLU A 109 13.80 -1.81 -2.26
C GLU A 109 13.62 -0.73 -3.31
N LEU A 110 14.59 0.19 -3.41
CA LEU A 110 14.61 1.23 -4.42
C LEU A 110 15.72 0.98 -5.44
N ARG A 111 15.42 1.19 -6.71
CA ARG A 111 16.37 1.16 -7.81
C ARG A 111 16.10 2.29 -8.79
N GLY A 112 17.15 2.89 -9.31
CA GLY A 112 17.07 3.92 -10.35
C GLY A 112 18.24 3.80 -11.30
N GLU A 113 18.09 4.36 -12.49
CA GLU A 113 19.15 4.37 -13.50
C GLU A 113 20.21 5.41 -13.14
N GLY A 114 21.50 5.09 -13.41
CA GLY A 114 22.65 5.95 -13.12
C GLY A 114 22.91 7.05 -14.15
N ASN A 115 22.01 7.24 -15.11
CA ASN A 115 22.23 8.25 -16.14
C ASN A 115 21.79 9.65 -15.67
N LYS A 116 22.44 10.68 -16.15
CA LYS A 116 22.18 12.08 -15.79
C LYS A 116 20.80 12.58 -16.28
N THR A 117 20.10 11.83 -17.11
CA THR A 117 18.86 12.22 -17.77
C THR A 117 17.61 11.59 -17.18
N SER A 118 17.75 10.49 -16.44
CA SER A 118 16.61 9.80 -15.82
C SER A 118 16.66 9.92 -14.30
N ASN A 119 15.65 10.58 -13.74
CA ASN A 119 15.41 10.60 -12.28
C ASN A 119 14.37 9.55 -11.89
N LYS A 120 14.10 8.56 -12.76
CA LYS A 120 13.10 7.54 -12.53
C LYS A 120 13.60 6.55 -11.48
N ILE A 121 12.80 6.34 -10.45
CA ILE A 121 13.05 5.39 -9.37
C ILE A 121 11.90 4.39 -9.35
N VAL A 122 12.25 3.13 -9.21
CA VAL A 122 11.30 2.02 -9.04
C VAL A 122 11.46 1.47 -7.63
N GLY A 123 10.37 1.41 -6.89
CA GLY A 123 10.27 0.74 -5.61
C GLY A 123 9.62 -0.65 -5.77
N THR A 124 10.20 -1.66 -5.14
CA THR A 124 9.64 -3.01 -5.07
C THR A 124 9.31 -3.33 -3.63
N PHE A 125 8.04 -3.59 -3.32
CA PHE A 125 7.65 -4.01 -1.98
C PHE A 125 8.22 -5.38 -1.65
N VAL A 126 8.85 -5.51 -0.49
CA VAL A 126 9.52 -6.72 -0.01
C VAL A 126 8.92 -7.24 1.29
N GLY A 127 7.85 -6.63 1.78
CA GLY A 127 7.15 -7.03 2.98
C GLY A 127 6.62 -5.86 3.80
N GLY A 128 6.27 -6.15 5.05
CA GLY A 128 5.74 -5.16 5.99
C GLY A 128 5.29 -5.78 7.31
N THR A 129 4.76 -4.95 8.20
CA THR A 129 4.16 -5.34 9.47
C THR A 129 2.65 -5.16 9.44
N GLY A 130 1.95 -5.67 10.46
CA GLY A 130 0.52 -5.49 10.65
C GLY A 130 -0.29 -5.74 9.38
N ARG A 131 -1.03 -4.74 8.93
CA ARG A 131 -1.86 -4.81 7.72
C ARG A 131 -1.09 -4.87 6.41
N TYR A 132 0.21 -4.60 6.42
CA TYR A 132 1.09 -4.70 5.24
C TYR A 132 1.94 -5.97 5.22
N ARG A 133 1.66 -6.93 6.10
CA ARG A 133 2.36 -8.21 6.14
C ARG A 133 2.26 -8.92 4.79
N GLY A 134 3.42 -9.32 4.25
CA GLY A 134 3.50 -9.99 2.95
C GLY A 134 3.21 -9.05 1.77
N ALA A 135 3.35 -7.73 1.95
CA ALA A 135 3.20 -6.76 0.87
C ALA A 135 4.17 -7.08 -0.27
N THR A 136 3.63 -7.15 -1.49
CA THR A 136 4.36 -7.36 -2.74
C THR A 136 3.81 -6.43 -3.80
N GLY A 137 4.62 -6.07 -4.78
CA GLY A 137 4.23 -5.17 -5.85
C GLY A 137 5.29 -4.13 -6.14
N THR A 138 4.97 -3.17 -6.97
CA THR A 138 5.92 -2.15 -7.42
C THR A 138 5.26 -0.79 -7.51
N TYR A 139 6.08 0.24 -7.39
CA TYR A 139 5.70 1.62 -7.68
C TYR A 139 6.85 2.33 -8.38
N GLU A 140 6.55 3.42 -9.07
CA GLU A 140 7.54 4.24 -9.75
C GLU A 140 7.28 5.73 -9.51
N PHE A 141 8.32 6.50 -9.56
CA PHE A 141 8.26 7.97 -9.51
C PHE A 141 9.54 8.58 -10.06
N SER A 142 9.50 9.86 -10.37
CA SER A 142 10.70 10.67 -10.59
C SER A 142 10.95 11.55 -9.38
N TRP A 143 12.21 11.68 -8.96
CA TRP A 143 12.57 12.57 -7.86
C TRP A 143 12.96 13.94 -8.38
N ARG A 144 12.44 14.99 -7.77
CA ARG A 144 12.78 16.37 -8.08
C ARG A 144 13.25 17.10 -6.83
N PHE A 145 14.46 17.62 -6.85
CA PHE A 145 14.93 18.50 -5.79
C PHE A 145 14.24 19.87 -5.91
N LEU A 146 13.71 20.36 -4.81
CA LEU A 146 13.15 21.70 -4.65
C LEU A 146 14.16 22.65 -4.04
N LEU A 147 15.04 22.14 -3.16
CA LEU A 147 16.09 22.86 -2.50
C LEU A 147 17.32 21.94 -2.34
N GLU A 148 18.48 22.50 -2.64
CA GLU A 148 19.78 21.87 -2.42
C GLU A 148 20.73 22.92 -1.81
N ASN A 149 21.09 22.74 -0.56
CA ASN A 149 21.99 23.62 0.16
C ASN A 149 23.44 23.09 0.12
N GLU A 150 24.41 23.99 0.24
CA GLU A 150 25.83 23.64 0.26
C GLU A 150 26.23 22.79 1.47
N ASP A 151 25.51 22.90 2.58
CA ASP A 151 25.70 22.10 3.79
C ASP A 151 25.16 20.65 3.67
N GLY A 152 24.60 20.30 2.50
CA GLY A 152 24.06 18.99 2.23
C GLY A 152 22.57 18.83 2.58
N ASN A 153 21.93 19.84 3.19
CA ASN A 153 20.49 19.79 3.40
C ASN A 153 19.76 19.85 2.07
N VAL A 154 18.80 18.95 1.87
CA VAL A 154 18.03 18.83 0.63
C VAL A 154 16.55 18.68 0.92
N GLN A 155 15.73 19.23 0.03
CA GLN A 155 14.29 19.01 0.02
C GLN A 155 13.86 18.63 -1.39
N GLY A 156 12.83 17.80 -1.49
CA GLY A 156 12.32 17.40 -2.79
C GLY A 156 10.96 16.73 -2.71
N GLU A 157 10.49 16.36 -3.89
CA GLU A 157 9.20 15.69 -4.04
C GLU A 157 9.26 14.63 -5.14
N SER A 158 8.37 13.66 -5.03
CA SER A 158 8.10 12.71 -6.10
C SER A 158 7.15 13.31 -7.14
N ALA A 159 7.45 13.13 -8.40
CA ALA A 159 6.57 13.45 -9.51
C ALA A 159 6.09 12.14 -10.15
N GLY A 160 4.76 12.03 -10.40
CA GLY A 160 4.16 10.89 -11.07
C GLY A 160 4.26 9.58 -10.28
N LEU A 161 4.21 9.66 -8.94
CA LEU A 161 4.21 8.48 -8.10
C LEU A 161 2.95 7.66 -8.36
N ARG A 162 3.12 6.42 -8.80
CA ARG A 162 2.05 5.46 -9.05
C ARG A 162 2.54 4.03 -8.86
N GLY A 163 1.65 3.14 -8.51
CA GLY A 163 2.01 1.75 -8.31
C GLY A 163 0.84 0.85 -8.03
N ARG A 164 1.18 -0.39 -7.80
CA ARG A 164 0.23 -1.41 -7.35
C ARG A 164 0.86 -2.27 -6.27
N VAL A 165 0.05 -2.70 -5.33
CA VAL A 165 0.50 -3.52 -4.22
C VAL A 165 -0.57 -4.56 -3.91
N ARG A 166 -0.13 -5.72 -3.50
CA ARG A 166 -0.96 -6.76 -2.89
C ARG A 166 -0.43 -7.03 -1.49
N VAL A 167 -1.31 -7.06 -0.50
CA VAL A 167 -0.99 -7.46 0.86
C VAL A 167 -1.39 -8.91 1.08
N GLY A 168 -0.58 -9.69 1.80
CA GLY A 168 -0.92 -11.07 2.13
C GLY A 168 -2.17 -11.12 2.99
N ALA A 169 -3.03 -12.14 2.79
CA ALA A 169 -4.14 -12.39 3.71
C ALA A 169 -3.57 -12.55 5.13
N ALA A 170 -4.10 -11.82 6.09
CA ALA A 170 -3.78 -12.03 7.49
C ALA A 170 -4.09 -13.51 7.80
N ARG A 171 -3.07 -14.31 8.08
CA ARG A 171 -3.29 -15.67 8.58
C ARG A 171 -4.03 -15.49 9.91
N GLY A 172 -5.32 -15.81 9.91
CA GLY A 172 -6.09 -15.91 11.13
C GLY A 172 -5.33 -16.83 12.08
N GLY A 173 -4.97 -16.33 13.26
CA GLY A 173 -4.32 -17.13 14.27
C GLY A 173 -5.21 -18.32 14.58
N SER A 174 -4.80 -19.52 14.20
CA SER A 174 -5.37 -20.75 14.72
C SER A 174 -4.97 -20.82 16.19
N THR A 175 -5.88 -20.41 17.06
CA THR A 175 -5.81 -20.71 18.49
C THR A 175 -5.92 -22.23 18.59
N THR A 176 -4.79 -22.90 18.71
CA THR A 176 -4.78 -24.32 19.11
C THR A 176 -5.16 -24.32 20.59
N GLU A 177 -6.40 -24.61 20.86
CA GLU A 177 -6.90 -24.89 22.20
C GLU A 177 -6.25 -26.21 22.66
N GLY A 178 -5.26 -26.08 23.55
CA GLY A 178 -4.59 -27.22 24.17
C GLY A 178 -5.56 -27.96 25.06
N THR A 179 -6.05 -29.11 24.61
CA THR A 179 -6.74 -30.09 25.44
C THR A 179 -5.73 -30.71 26.38
N THR A 180 -5.82 -30.40 27.67
CA THR A 180 -5.10 -31.08 28.75
C THR A 180 -5.85 -32.38 29.02
N PRO A 181 -5.19 -33.58 28.92
CA PRO A 181 -5.78 -34.80 29.44
C PRO A 181 -5.54 -34.90 30.94
N SER A 182 -6.61 -35.31 31.62
CA SER A 182 -6.66 -35.68 33.06
C SER A 182 -5.88 -36.94 33.35
#